data_c4790e10d108b4d0d33a68ac389052e0
#
_entry.id   c4790e10d108b4d0d33a68ac389052e0
#
_cell.length_a   1.000
_cell.length_b   1.000
_cell.length_c   1.000
_cell.angle_alpha   90.00
_cell.angle_beta   90.00
_cell.angle_gamma   90.00
#
_symmetry.space_group_name_H-M   'P 1'
#
loop_
_entity.id
_entity.type
_entity.pdbx_description
1 polymer ?
#
loop_
_entity_poly.entity_id
_entity_poly.type
_entity_poly.pdbx_seq_one_letter_code
_entity_poly.pdbx_strand_id
1 'polypeptide(L)'
;MLNSNKNMEITLKKFITLITALILLSGCVSFKSPLPEGYSGATSTISDSFSNHEGSTAHFYIVSKVNGLYIEDSGYKTRVVNSGRGFNMTPTMVSRDVAAISQTITVAGFVQFATDGQAMFGDNMLVTGDIEFTPVAGEFYKVNGKLTKNGSEVWIESSSGEVVSEVVKSAIKKES
;
A
#
# COMPACT_ATOMS: atom_id res chain seq x y z
N MET A 1 10.55 57.62 3.62
CA MET A 1 10.15 56.49 4.49
C MET A 1 8.84 55.79 4.08
N LEU A 2 7.97 56.35 3.26
CA LEU A 2 6.67 55.73 2.87
C LEU A 2 6.76 54.58 1.84
N ASN A 3 7.85 54.49 1.07
CA ASN A 3 7.95 53.50 -0.03
C ASN A 3 8.39 52.10 0.44
N SER A 4 9.08 52.00 1.60
CA SER A 4 9.55 50.72 2.17
C SER A 4 8.38 49.86 2.71
N ASN A 5 7.39 50.49 3.36
CA ASN A 5 6.24 49.79 3.91
C ASN A 5 5.34 49.17 2.83
N LYS A 6 5.15 49.86 1.70
CA LYS A 6 4.30 49.38 0.60
C LYS A 6 4.86 48.11 -0.09
N ASN A 7 6.19 48.05 -0.25
CA ASN A 7 6.85 46.87 -0.82
C ASN A 7 6.80 45.67 0.15
N MET A 8 6.90 45.90 1.45
CA MET A 8 6.79 44.86 2.48
C MET A 8 5.35 44.26 2.53
N GLU A 9 4.32 45.10 2.43
CA GLU A 9 2.92 44.62 2.37
C GLU A 9 2.64 43.78 1.13
N ILE A 10 3.16 44.17 -0.03
CA ILE A 10 2.99 43.43 -1.29
C ILE A 10 3.70 42.07 -1.21
N THR A 11 4.88 42.01 -0.65
CA THR A 11 5.64 40.78 -0.45
C THR A 11 4.93 39.86 0.54
N LEU A 12 4.42 40.37 1.63
CA LEU A 12 3.67 39.60 2.62
C LEU A 12 2.37 39.01 2.04
N LYS A 13 1.61 39.80 1.28
CA LYS A 13 0.41 39.33 0.60
C LYS A 13 0.69 38.23 -0.40
N LYS A 14 1.76 38.36 -1.20
CA LYS A 14 2.20 37.29 -2.14
C LYS A 14 2.63 36.03 -1.41
N PHE A 15 3.31 36.14 -0.28
CA PHE A 15 3.75 35.01 0.54
C PHE A 15 2.56 34.26 1.16
N ILE A 16 1.58 35.00 1.69
CA ILE A 16 0.33 34.42 2.24
C ILE A 16 -0.49 33.73 1.13
N THR A 17 -0.60 34.34 -0.04
CA THR A 17 -1.32 33.72 -1.19
C THR A 17 -0.64 32.43 -1.65
N LEU A 18 0.70 32.41 -1.66
CA LEU A 18 1.47 31.21 -2.03
C LEU A 18 1.29 30.08 -1.01
N ILE A 19 1.32 30.39 0.28
CA ILE A 19 1.09 29.40 1.36
C ILE A 19 -0.34 28.85 1.29
N THR A 20 -1.33 29.70 1.05
CA THR A 20 -2.74 29.28 0.93
C THR A 20 -2.93 28.38 -0.29
N ALA A 21 -2.27 28.67 -1.42
CA ALA A 21 -2.32 27.82 -2.60
C ALA A 21 -1.67 26.44 -2.38
N LEU A 22 -0.57 26.36 -1.60
CA LEU A 22 0.06 25.08 -1.25
C LEU A 22 -0.81 24.20 -0.36
N ILE A 23 -1.60 24.78 0.54
CA ILE A 23 -2.50 24.02 1.46
C ILE A 23 -3.67 23.38 0.70
N LEU A 24 -4.09 23.94 -0.42
CA LEU A 24 -5.20 23.42 -1.22
C LEU A 24 -4.82 22.21 -2.10
N LEU A 25 -3.54 21.85 -2.17
CA LEU A 25 -3.03 20.71 -2.93
C LEU A 25 -2.94 19.40 -2.12
N SER A 26 -3.48 19.36 -0.90
CA SER A 26 -3.61 18.11 -0.15
C SER A 26 -4.64 17.19 -0.84
N GLY A 27 -4.18 16.46 -1.85
CA GLY A 27 -4.98 15.45 -2.54
C GLY A 27 -5.34 14.31 -1.57
N CYS A 28 -6.60 14.10 -1.30
CA CYS A 28 -7.07 12.89 -0.62
C CYS A 28 -6.71 11.68 -1.50
N VAL A 29 -6.03 10.69 -0.94
CA VAL A 29 -5.90 9.38 -1.58
C VAL A 29 -7.30 8.79 -1.72
N SER A 30 -7.79 8.65 -2.95
CA SER A 30 -9.08 8.05 -3.23
C SER A 30 -8.84 6.60 -3.69
N PHE A 31 -9.22 5.65 -2.86
CA PHE A 31 -9.24 4.25 -3.26
C PHE A 31 -10.41 3.97 -4.21
N LYS A 32 -10.17 3.09 -5.16
CA LYS A 32 -11.18 2.63 -6.12
C LYS A 32 -11.72 1.27 -5.71
N SER A 33 -12.86 0.90 -6.27
CA SER A 33 -13.37 -0.47 -6.19
C SER A 33 -12.41 -1.41 -6.93
N PRO A 34 -12.10 -2.60 -6.37
CA PRO A 34 -11.37 -3.64 -7.09
C PRO A 34 -12.18 -4.26 -8.23
N LEU A 35 -13.51 -4.08 -8.22
CA LEU A 35 -14.39 -4.49 -9.31
C LEU A 35 -14.53 -3.37 -10.34
N PRO A 36 -14.51 -3.68 -11.65
CA PRO A 36 -14.82 -2.71 -12.69
C PRO A 36 -16.20 -2.07 -12.50
N GLU A 37 -16.36 -0.84 -12.92
CA GLU A 37 -17.65 -0.15 -12.84
C GLU A 37 -18.75 -0.94 -13.61
N GLY A 38 -19.87 -1.16 -12.93
CA GLY A 38 -20.99 -1.93 -13.49
C GLY A 38 -20.75 -3.44 -13.65
N TYR A 39 -19.66 -3.97 -13.11
CA TYR A 39 -19.38 -5.40 -13.19
C TYR A 39 -20.44 -6.23 -12.43
N SER A 40 -21.04 -7.19 -13.12
CA SER A 40 -22.06 -8.11 -12.58
C SER A 40 -21.72 -9.59 -12.82
N GLY A 41 -20.47 -9.87 -13.23
CA GLY A 41 -19.97 -11.21 -13.48
C GLY A 41 -19.59 -11.94 -12.18
N ALA A 42 -19.06 -13.15 -12.34
CA ALA A 42 -18.56 -13.94 -11.22
C ALA A 42 -17.33 -13.29 -10.57
N THR A 43 -17.20 -13.44 -9.26
CA THR A 43 -16.09 -12.92 -8.45
C THR A 43 -15.34 -14.03 -7.74
N SER A 44 -14.16 -13.71 -7.24
CA SER A 44 -13.39 -14.47 -6.27
C SER A 44 -12.86 -13.52 -5.21
N THR A 45 -12.44 -14.05 -4.07
CA THR A 45 -11.95 -13.22 -2.96
C THR A 45 -10.44 -13.32 -2.85
N ILE A 46 -9.75 -12.18 -2.76
CA ILE A 46 -8.30 -12.12 -2.43
C ILE A 46 -8.13 -11.40 -1.10
N SER A 47 -7.43 -12.06 -0.17
CA SER A 47 -7.08 -11.50 1.14
C SER A 47 -5.61 -11.10 1.20
N ASP A 48 -5.32 -10.00 1.86
CA ASP A 48 -3.96 -9.67 2.28
C ASP A 48 -3.53 -10.60 3.42
N SER A 49 -2.22 -10.63 3.70
CA SER A 49 -1.69 -11.35 4.84
C SER A 49 -0.56 -10.60 5.55
N PHE A 50 -0.15 -11.12 6.68
CA PHE A 50 1.03 -10.64 7.41
C PHE A 50 1.79 -11.80 8.05
N SER A 51 3.05 -11.53 8.37
CA SER A 51 3.92 -12.41 9.15
C SER A 51 4.84 -11.59 10.07
N ASN A 52 5.62 -12.25 10.91
CA ASN A 52 6.65 -11.65 11.76
C ASN A 52 6.13 -10.42 12.54
N HIS A 53 4.94 -10.55 13.14
CA HIS A 53 4.37 -9.50 13.98
C HIS A 53 5.04 -9.51 15.36
N GLU A 54 5.76 -8.44 15.65
CA GLU A 54 6.46 -8.23 16.92
C GLU A 54 6.01 -6.92 17.56
N GLY A 55 4.77 -6.89 18.07
CA GLY A 55 4.22 -5.74 18.78
C GLY A 55 4.15 -4.44 17.98
N SER A 56 5.28 -3.91 17.57
CA SER A 56 5.40 -2.63 16.87
C SER A 56 5.73 -2.75 15.37
N THR A 57 5.99 -3.97 14.88
CA THR A 57 6.36 -4.22 13.48
C THR A 57 5.64 -5.46 12.95
N ALA A 58 5.37 -5.49 11.64
CA ALA A 58 4.93 -6.68 10.93
C ALA A 58 5.34 -6.63 9.46
N HIS A 59 5.47 -7.80 8.84
CA HIS A 59 5.64 -7.93 7.40
C HIS A 59 4.27 -8.07 6.76
N PHE A 60 3.90 -7.15 5.88
CA PHE A 60 2.63 -7.16 5.16
C PHE A 60 2.82 -7.65 3.74
N TYR A 61 1.85 -8.41 3.24
CA TYR A 61 1.73 -8.85 1.86
C TYR A 61 0.33 -8.50 1.37
N ILE A 62 0.24 -7.61 0.39
CA ILE A 62 -1.01 -6.95 0.02
C ILE A 62 -1.25 -6.93 -1.49
N VAL A 63 -2.52 -6.76 -1.88
CA VAL A 63 -2.87 -6.19 -3.18
C VAL A 63 -2.96 -4.68 -3.04
N SER A 64 -2.10 -3.96 -3.76
CA SER A 64 -2.07 -2.49 -3.75
C SER A 64 -2.88 -1.85 -4.88
N LYS A 65 -2.96 -2.55 -6.04
CA LYS A 65 -3.75 -2.07 -7.19
C LYS A 65 -4.42 -3.23 -7.92
N VAL A 66 -5.53 -2.91 -8.59
CA VAL A 66 -6.18 -3.75 -9.59
C VAL A 66 -6.31 -2.91 -10.87
N ASN A 67 -5.80 -3.43 -11.99
CA ASN A 67 -5.77 -2.75 -13.28
C ASN A 67 -5.18 -1.31 -13.19
N GLY A 68 -4.11 -1.15 -12.41
CA GLY A 68 -3.41 0.11 -12.20
C GLY A 68 -4.10 1.08 -11.22
N LEU A 69 -5.30 0.79 -10.73
CA LEU A 69 -6.06 1.62 -9.80
C LEU A 69 -5.77 1.23 -8.35
N TYR A 70 -5.40 2.21 -7.51
CA TYR A 70 -5.19 1.98 -6.08
C TYR A 70 -6.48 1.57 -5.39
N ILE A 71 -6.40 0.52 -4.58
CA ILE A 71 -7.49 0.00 -3.75
C ILE A 71 -7.10 0.05 -2.27
N GLU A 72 -8.08 -0.01 -1.37
CA GLU A 72 -7.79 -0.08 0.07
C GLU A 72 -7.04 -1.39 0.38
N ASP A 73 -5.94 -1.28 1.13
CA ASP A 73 -5.10 -2.39 1.54
C ASP A 73 -4.91 -2.47 3.06
N SER A 74 -4.37 -3.60 3.52
CA SER A 74 -4.15 -3.87 4.95
C SER A 74 -3.13 -2.95 5.60
N GLY A 75 -2.13 -2.47 4.85
CA GLY A 75 -1.15 -1.52 5.36
C GLY A 75 -1.79 -0.18 5.70
N TYR A 76 -2.56 0.37 4.77
CA TYR A 76 -3.32 1.60 5.01
C TYR A 76 -4.34 1.42 6.16
N LYS A 77 -5.14 0.34 6.13
CA LYS A 77 -6.14 0.06 7.16
C LYS A 77 -5.53 -0.06 8.54
N THR A 78 -4.42 -0.80 8.65
CA THR A 78 -3.67 -0.96 9.90
C THR A 78 -3.16 0.39 10.42
N ARG A 79 -2.61 1.25 9.57
CA ARG A 79 -2.15 2.59 9.96
C ARG A 79 -3.28 3.45 10.51
N VAL A 80 -4.43 3.45 9.84
CA VAL A 80 -5.60 4.24 10.28
C VAL A 80 -6.11 3.76 11.64
N VAL A 81 -6.31 2.45 11.81
CA VAL A 81 -6.86 1.85 13.05
C VAL A 81 -5.89 2.01 14.23
N ASN A 82 -4.58 2.03 13.99
CA ASN A 82 -3.57 2.18 15.04
C ASN A 82 -3.10 3.62 15.25
N SER A 83 -3.68 4.60 14.57
CA SER A 83 -3.34 6.01 14.77
C SER A 83 -3.48 6.42 16.24
N GLY A 84 -2.42 7.00 16.80
CA GLY A 84 -2.38 7.44 18.20
C GLY A 84 -2.09 6.34 19.24
N ARG A 85 -1.85 5.09 18.83
CA ARG A 85 -1.54 3.97 19.75
C ARG A 85 -0.06 3.84 20.14
N GLY A 86 0.78 4.79 19.73
CA GLY A 86 2.21 4.78 20.02
C GLY A 86 2.93 3.60 19.36
N PHE A 87 3.70 2.84 20.14
CA PHE A 87 4.54 1.75 19.66
C PHE A 87 3.81 0.39 19.51
N ASN A 88 2.50 0.34 19.71
CA ASN A 88 1.73 -0.89 19.54
C ASN A 88 0.97 -0.86 18.21
N MET A 89 1.11 -1.92 17.43
CA MET A 89 0.41 -2.10 16.17
C MET A 89 -0.34 -3.43 16.18
N THR A 90 -1.64 -3.38 15.87
CA THR A 90 -2.46 -4.57 15.63
C THR A 90 -2.74 -4.64 14.14
N PRO A 91 -2.21 -5.63 13.40
CA PRO A 91 -2.49 -5.80 11.99
C PRO A 91 -3.99 -5.95 11.72
N THR A 92 -4.50 -5.20 10.76
CA THR A 92 -5.91 -5.25 10.32
C THR A 92 -5.95 -5.70 8.87
N MET A 93 -6.44 -6.91 8.63
CA MET A 93 -6.44 -7.50 7.29
C MET A 93 -7.65 -7.05 6.47
N VAL A 94 -7.42 -6.87 5.18
CA VAL A 94 -8.43 -6.57 4.17
C VAL A 94 -8.59 -7.77 3.26
N SER A 95 -9.85 -8.17 3.04
CA SER A 95 -10.25 -9.10 2.01
C SER A 95 -11.15 -8.36 1.02
N ARG A 96 -11.04 -8.68 -0.25
CA ARG A 96 -11.79 -8.00 -1.31
C ARG A 96 -12.22 -8.96 -2.40
N ASP A 97 -13.38 -8.68 -2.97
CA ASP A 97 -13.82 -9.37 -4.17
C ASP A 97 -13.18 -8.74 -5.39
N VAL A 98 -12.68 -9.57 -6.28
CA VAL A 98 -12.12 -9.21 -7.58
C VAL A 98 -12.89 -9.93 -8.68
N ALA A 99 -12.94 -9.37 -9.88
CA ALA A 99 -13.59 -9.98 -11.02
C ALA A 99 -12.89 -11.30 -11.40
N ALA A 100 -13.66 -12.36 -11.68
CA ALA A 100 -13.11 -13.63 -12.15
C ALA A 100 -12.82 -13.59 -13.66
N ILE A 101 -11.98 -12.62 -14.07
CA ILE A 101 -11.49 -12.41 -15.43
C ILE A 101 -9.98 -12.14 -15.39
N SER A 102 -9.31 -12.18 -16.54
CA SER A 102 -7.90 -11.78 -16.63
C SER A 102 -7.74 -10.30 -16.27
N GLN A 103 -6.83 -9.99 -15.35
CA GLN A 103 -6.58 -8.64 -14.87
C GLN A 103 -5.17 -8.51 -14.31
N THR A 104 -4.64 -7.30 -14.32
CA THR A 104 -3.35 -6.99 -13.71
C THR A 104 -3.53 -6.71 -12.22
N ILE A 105 -2.90 -7.50 -11.35
CA ILE A 105 -2.88 -7.32 -9.90
C ILE A 105 -1.49 -6.83 -9.50
N THR A 106 -1.41 -5.63 -8.92
CA THR A 106 -0.16 -5.16 -8.30
C THR A 106 -0.08 -5.67 -6.87
N VAL A 107 0.86 -6.56 -6.60
CA VAL A 107 1.15 -7.06 -5.25
C VAL A 107 2.33 -6.33 -4.64
N ALA A 108 2.35 -6.23 -3.32
CA ALA A 108 3.48 -5.68 -2.58
C ALA A 108 3.72 -6.43 -1.27
N GLY A 109 5.01 -6.53 -0.90
CA GLY A 109 5.44 -6.98 0.42
C GLY A 109 6.33 -5.92 1.05
N PHE A 110 6.07 -5.54 2.30
CA PHE A 110 6.85 -4.51 3.00
C PHE A 110 6.81 -4.68 4.52
N VAL A 111 7.80 -4.10 5.20
CA VAL A 111 7.79 -3.98 6.65
C VAL A 111 7.01 -2.74 7.04
N GLN A 112 6.02 -2.90 7.90
CA GLN A 112 5.30 -1.78 8.50
C GLN A 112 5.70 -1.62 9.96
N PHE A 113 5.92 -0.37 10.36
CA PHE A 113 6.25 0.04 11.71
C PHE A 113 5.07 0.79 12.33
N ALA A 114 4.92 0.71 13.65
CA ALA A 114 3.87 1.41 14.38
C ALA A 114 4.02 2.94 14.31
N THR A 115 5.25 3.44 14.18
CA THR A 115 5.55 4.88 14.10
C THR A 115 6.55 5.19 12.98
N ASP A 116 6.47 6.41 12.43
CA ASP A 116 7.40 6.87 11.41
C ASP A 116 8.84 6.96 11.94
N GLY A 117 9.02 7.28 13.23
CA GLY A 117 10.34 7.27 13.87
C GLY A 117 11.00 5.90 13.85
N GLN A 118 10.25 4.82 14.07
CA GLN A 118 10.78 3.46 13.95
C GLN A 118 11.13 3.11 12.50
N ALA A 119 10.32 3.57 11.53
CA ALA A 119 10.58 3.35 10.11
C ALA A 119 11.89 4.01 9.63
N MET A 120 12.31 5.13 10.24
CA MET A 120 13.56 5.81 9.89
C MET A 120 14.81 5.01 10.26
N PHE A 121 14.75 4.18 11.30
CA PHE A 121 15.88 3.43 11.83
C PHE A 121 15.75 1.91 11.66
N GLY A 122 14.61 1.45 11.18
CA GLY A 122 14.31 0.03 11.00
C GLY A 122 14.76 -0.50 9.64
N ASP A 123 14.82 -1.82 9.52
CA ASP A 123 15.11 -2.50 8.28
C ASP A 123 13.91 -2.39 7.32
N ASN A 124 14.00 -1.47 6.38
CA ASN A 124 12.97 -1.27 5.36
C ASN A 124 13.17 -2.26 4.21
N MET A 125 12.35 -3.29 4.15
CA MET A 125 12.30 -4.25 3.05
C MET A 125 11.05 -3.99 2.23
N LEU A 126 11.19 -3.99 0.91
CA LEU A 126 10.11 -3.75 -0.05
C LEU A 126 10.29 -4.63 -1.27
N VAL A 127 9.20 -5.24 -1.70
CA VAL A 127 9.05 -5.87 -3.02
C VAL A 127 7.68 -5.47 -3.57
N THR A 128 7.61 -5.14 -4.85
CA THR A 128 6.35 -4.83 -5.53
C THR A 128 6.47 -5.18 -7.00
N GLY A 129 5.36 -5.58 -7.60
CA GLY A 129 5.28 -5.85 -9.04
C GLY A 129 3.88 -6.24 -9.46
N ASP A 130 3.71 -6.24 -10.78
CA ASP A 130 2.47 -6.57 -11.43
C ASP A 130 2.44 -8.06 -11.78
N ILE A 131 1.29 -8.69 -11.61
CA ILE A 131 1.00 -10.08 -11.93
C ILE A 131 -0.23 -10.11 -12.82
N GLU A 132 -0.13 -10.74 -13.98
CA GLU A 132 -1.32 -11.08 -14.76
C GLU A 132 -2.00 -12.29 -14.13
N PHE A 133 -3.21 -12.09 -13.64
CA PHE A 133 -3.92 -13.11 -12.87
C PHE A 133 -5.37 -13.27 -13.33
N THR A 134 -5.80 -14.51 -13.49
CA THR A 134 -7.18 -14.87 -13.81
C THR A 134 -7.74 -15.72 -12.67
N PRO A 135 -8.43 -15.10 -11.70
CA PRO A 135 -9.01 -15.84 -10.59
C PRO A 135 -10.11 -16.79 -11.06
N VAL A 136 -10.21 -17.97 -10.45
CA VAL A 136 -11.33 -18.89 -10.66
C VAL A 136 -12.53 -18.41 -9.85
N ALA A 137 -13.71 -18.37 -10.47
CA ALA A 137 -14.93 -17.89 -9.83
C ALA A 137 -15.27 -18.66 -8.55
N GLY A 138 -15.56 -17.93 -7.48
CA GLY A 138 -15.92 -18.48 -6.17
C GLY A 138 -14.75 -18.95 -5.32
N GLU A 139 -13.52 -18.93 -5.86
CA GLU A 139 -12.32 -19.34 -5.11
C GLU A 139 -11.80 -18.24 -4.18
N PHE A 140 -11.04 -18.68 -3.17
CA PHE A 140 -10.38 -17.82 -2.19
C PHE A 140 -8.87 -17.88 -2.38
N TYR A 141 -8.27 -16.70 -2.40
CA TYR A 141 -6.84 -16.51 -2.56
C TYR A 141 -6.26 -15.65 -1.43
N LYS A 142 -4.97 -15.74 -1.25
CA LYS A 142 -4.23 -14.93 -0.29
C LYS A 142 -2.92 -14.43 -0.92
N VAL A 143 -2.61 -13.14 -0.72
CA VAL A 143 -1.27 -12.65 -1.02
C VAL A 143 -0.35 -13.10 0.11
N ASN A 144 0.78 -13.70 -0.23
CA ASN A 144 1.79 -14.16 0.70
C ASN A 144 3.18 -13.82 0.19
N GLY A 145 4.20 -13.97 1.04
CA GLY A 145 5.55 -13.60 0.65
C GLY A 145 6.60 -13.88 1.71
N LYS A 146 7.81 -13.42 1.40
CA LYS A 146 8.96 -13.50 2.30
C LYS A 146 9.78 -12.22 2.14
N LEU A 147 10.02 -11.51 3.25
CA LEU A 147 10.89 -10.34 3.28
C LEU A 147 12.21 -10.69 3.95
N THR A 148 13.31 -10.46 3.25
CA THR A 148 14.67 -10.65 3.79
C THR A 148 15.60 -9.57 3.24
N LYS A 149 16.71 -9.32 3.96
CA LYS A 149 17.76 -8.36 3.51
C LYS A 149 18.43 -8.80 2.21
N ASN A 150 18.45 -10.09 1.91
CA ASN A 150 19.13 -10.68 0.75
C ASN A 150 18.20 -10.91 -0.46
N GLY A 151 16.95 -10.48 -0.37
CA GLY A 151 15.96 -10.63 -1.42
C GLY A 151 14.59 -10.86 -0.83
N SER A 152 13.58 -10.23 -1.39
CA SER A 152 12.19 -10.34 -0.95
C SER A 152 11.33 -10.86 -2.10
N GLU A 153 10.29 -11.61 -1.76
CA GLU A 153 9.40 -12.26 -2.72
C GLU A 153 7.94 -12.07 -2.27
N VAL A 154 7.03 -11.91 -3.24
CA VAL A 154 5.59 -11.84 -3.00
C VAL A 154 4.85 -12.55 -4.13
N TRP A 155 3.73 -13.24 -3.80
CA TRP A 155 2.93 -14.05 -4.72
C TRP A 155 1.48 -14.15 -4.26
N ILE A 156 0.62 -14.74 -5.11
CA ILE A 156 -0.73 -15.14 -4.74
C ILE A 156 -0.75 -16.66 -4.57
N GLU A 157 -1.35 -17.12 -3.47
CA GLU A 157 -1.58 -18.54 -3.21
C GLU A 157 -3.08 -18.85 -3.09
N SER A 158 -3.45 -20.08 -3.39
CA SER A 158 -4.80 -20.60 -3.19
C SER A 158 -5.11 -20.80 -1.70
N SER A 159 -6.34 -21.13 -1.39
CA SER A 159 -6.76 -21.50 -0.02
C SER A 159 -6.03 -22.72 0.54
N SER A 160 -5.48 -23.60 -0.32
CA SER A 160 -4.65 -24.74 0.07
C SER A 160 -3.18 -24.38 0.35
N GLY A 161 -2.76 -23.13 0.07
CA GLY A 161 -1.38 -22.68 0.20
C GLY A 161 -0.51 -22.95 -1.03
N GLU A 162 -1.09 -23.38 -2.14
CA GLU A 162 -0.37 -23.55 -3.40
C GLU A 162 -0.15 -22.19 -4.07
N VAL A 163 1.08 -21.92 -4.54
CA VAL A 163 1.40 -20.71 -5.31
C VAL A 163 0.75 -20.81 -6.69
N VAL A 164 -0.16 -19.90 -6.99
CA VAL A 164 -0.97 -19.89 -8.23
C VAL A 164 -0.69 -18.71 -9.15
N SER A 165 0.30 -17.90 -8.82
CA SER A 165 0.75 -16.76 -9.63
C SER A 165 2.24 -16.81 -9.89
N GLU A 166 2.72 -15.90 -10.72
CA GLU A 166 4.14 -15.57 -10.76
C GLU A 166 4.62 -15.07 -9.41
N VAL A 167 5.90 -15.36 -9.08
CA VAL A 167 6.55 -14.84 -7.87
C VAL A 167 7.31 -13.57 -8.22
N VAL A 168 6.86 -12.46 -7.70
CA VAL A 168 7.54 -11.17 -7.83
C VAL A 168 8.72 -11.13 -6.85
N LYS A 169 9.91 -10.76 -7.35
CA LYS A 169 11.15 -10.72 -6.56
C LYS A 169 11.75 -9.32 -6.56
N SER A 170 12.25 -8.88 -5.41
CA SER A 170 13.06 -7.66 -5.37
C SER A 170 14.43 -7.90 -6.00
N ALA A 171 14.98 -6.88 -6.68
CA ALA A 171 16.35 -6.92 -7.12
C ALA A 171 17.30 -7.01 -5.90
N ILE A 172 18.24 -7.96 -5.93
CA ILE A 172 19.30 -8.04 -4.92
C ILE A 172 20.20 -6.83 -5.14
N LYS A 173 20.29 -5.91 -4.16
CA LYS A 173 21.35 -4.90 -4.16
C LYS A 173 22.68 -5.64 -4.03
N LYS A 174 23.47 -5.72 -5.11
CA LYS A 174 24.87 -6.07 -4.98
C LYS A 174 25.55 -4.91 -4.23
N GLU A 175 26.01 -5.17 -3.02
CA GLU A 175 26.97 -4.28 -2.38
C GLU A 175 28.21 -4.21 -3.27
N SER A 176 28.51 -2.99 -3.74
CA SER A 176 29.71 -2.68 -4.50
C SER A 176 30.83 -2.26 -3.56
#